data_9e4da0c75cce8ab2a3deaa63d3051b3c
#
_entry.id   9e4da0c75cce8ab2a3deaa63d3051b3c
#
_cell.length_a   1.000
_cell.length_b   1.000
_cell.length_c   1.000
_cell.angle_alpha   90.00
_cell.angle_beta   90.00
_cell.angle_gamma   90.00
#
_symmetry.space_group_name_H-M   'P 1'
#
loop_
_entity.id
_entity.type
_entity.pdbx_description
1 polymer ?
#
loop_
_entity_poly.entity_id
_entity_poly.type
_entity_poly.pdbx_seq_one_letter_code
_entity_poly.pdbx_strand_id
1 'polypeptide(L)'
;MMDDYRKLLNYYKECFGFIDCFHFNSETAQNVYLENLGYVNGKVTPITHSGIKDNRHRKIFDANILRIGFIGNDTPYKGLPLLLNVLKQMSETASWRLDVWGGRTGKEKNYQVYYRGKFDSISAPNVYDKMDVLVVPSIWKETFGFVVLEALSYGVPVIVSDNVGAKDVVRQYNEKFIFTSESELSVLLNDIINDRSLLVKFNEQILNLEWKHSMEDHAQNIIKLYESI
;
A
#
# COMPACT_ATOMS: atom_id res chain seq x y z
N MET A 1 14.57 -21.12 24.19
CA MET A 1 14.09 -20.24 23.09
C MET A 1 12.92 -20.82 22.31
N MET A 2 13.02 -22.03 21.70
CA MET A 2 11.88 -22.62 20.94
C MET A 2 10.72 -23.07 21.85
N ASP A 3 11.02 -23.59 23.04
CA ASP A 3 10.00 -23.98 24.03
C ASP A 3 9.27 -22.79 24.63
N ASP A 4 9.95 -21.66 24.81
CA ASP A 4 9.33 -20.45 25.33
C ASP A 4 8.37 -19.83 24.29
N TYR A 5 8.74 -19.89 23.01
CA TYR A 5 7.86 -19.47 21.92
C TYR A 5 6.59 -20.34 21.85
N ARG A 6 6.72 -21.67 21.97
CA ARG A 6 5.56 -22.59 21.99
C ARG A 6 4.63 -22.33 23.19
N LYS A 7 5.20 -22.08 24.39
CA LYS A 7 4.41 -21.71 25.57
C LYS A 7 3.64 -20.42 25.34
N LEU A 8 4.29 -19.42 24.78
CA LEU A 8 3.69 -18.13 24.46
C LEU A 8 2.56 -18.30 23.42
N LEU A 9 2.80 -19.07 22.35
CA LEU A 9 1.79 -19.34 21.34
C LEU A 9 0.57 -20.05 21.93
N ASN A 10 0.77 -21.06 22.79
CA ASN A 10 -0.33 -21.76 23.45
C ASN A 10 -1.12 -20.83 24.38
N TYR A 11 -0.44 -19.98 25.14
CA TYR A 11 -1.08 -18.97 25.96
C TYR A 11 -1.98 -18.04 25.15
N TYR A 12 -1.47 -17.52 24.02
CA TYR A 12 -2.32 -16.69 23.14
C TYR A 12 -3.47 -17.46 22.52
N LYS A 13 -3.28 -18.74 22.13
CA LYS A 13 -4.38 -19.57 21.63
C LYS A 13 -5.51 -19.73 22.65
N GLU A 14 -5.17 -19.94 23.93
CA GLU A 14 -6.15 -19.98 25.01
C GLU A 14 -6.87 -18.62 25.17
N CYS A 15 -6.13 -17.51 25.19
CA CYS A 15 -6.71 -16.17 25.26
C CYS A 15 -7.67 -15.88 24.08
N PHE A 16 -7.28 -16.30 22.88
CA PHE A 16 -8.11 -16.10 21.67
C PHE A 16 -9.40 -16.93 21.69
N GLY A 17 -9.46 -18.01 22.46
CA GLY A 17 -10.68 -18.78 22.71
C GLY A 17 -11.78 -18.03 23.44
N PHE A 18 -11.46 -16.91 24.10
CA PHE A 18 -12.43 -16.04 24.80
C PHE A 18 -12.93 -14.89 23.92
N ILE A 19 -12.51 -14.79 22.64
CA ILE A 19 -12.91 -13.74 21.73
C ILE A 19 -14.09 -14.21 20.88
N ASP A 20 -15.23 -13.54 21.02
CA ASP A 20 -16.43 -13.86 20.25
C ASP A 20 -16.27 -13.59 18.75
N CYS A 21 -15.62 -12.47 18.40
CA CYS A 21 -15.35 -12.09 17.01
C CYS A 21 -14.09 -11.26 16.89
N PHE A 22 -13.23 -11.63 15.94
CA PHE A 22 -12.05 -10.84 15.57
C PHE A 22 -12.41 -9.79 14.53
N HIS A 23 -11.96 -8.56 14.75
CA HIS A 23 -11.97 -7.51 13.74
C HIS A 23 -10.60 -7.43 13.08
N PHE A 24 -10.51 -7.78 11.80
CA PHE A 24 -9.31 -7.69 11.00
C PHE A 24 -9.35 -6.45 10.11
N ASN A 25 -8.23 -5.75 10.01
CA ASN A 25 -8.11 -4.57 9.15
C ASN A 25 -7.87 -4.93 7.68
N SER A 26 -7.54 -6.18 7.36
CA SER A 26 -7.32 -6.70 6.01
C SER A 26 -7.42 -8.22 5.95
N GLU A 27 -7.59 -8.77 4.73
CA GLU A 27 -7.47 -10.22 4.48
C GLU A 27 -6.07 -10.73 4.81
N THR A 28 -5.02 -9.94 4.56
CA THR A 28 -3.65 -10.30 4.93
C THR A 28 -3.52 -10.55 6.43
N ALA A 29 -4.09 -9.68 7.27
CA ALA A 29 -4.10 -9.87 8.72
C ALA A 29 -4.92 -11.10 9.11
N GLN A 30 -6.12 -11.29 8.55
CA GLN A 30 -6.97 -12.45 8.81
C GLN A 30 -6.27 -13.76 8.45
N ASN A 31 -5.62 -13.82 7.30
CA ASN A 31 -4.93 -15.02 6.83
C ASN A 31 -3.79 -15.45 7.76
N VAL A 32 -3.04 -14.51 8.33
CA VAL A 32 -2.01 -14.84 9.33
C VAL A 32 -2.62 -15.52 10.55
N TYR A 33 -3.79 -15.09 11.01
CA TYR A 33 -4.49 -15.74 12.12
C TYR A 33 -5.03 -17.12 11.71
N LEU A 34 -5.62 -17.25 10.53
CA LEU A 34 -6.11 -18.54 10.01
C LEU A 34 -4.98 -19.57 9.86
N GLU A 35 -3.83 -19.17 9.33
CA GLU A 35 -2.64 -20.02 9.18
C GLU A 35 -2.14 -20.55 10.54
N ASN A 36 -2.24 -19.77 11.62
CA ASN A 36 -1.71 -20.12 12.93
C ASN A 36 -2.73 -20.77 13.88
N LEU A 37 -4.02 -20.46 13.74
CA LEU A 37 -5.09 -20.91 14.65
C LEU A 37 -6.00 -21.94 14.00
N GLY A 38 -5.96 -22.08 12.67
CA GLY A 38 -6.83 -22.97 11.88
C GLY A 38 -8.21 -22.40 11.61
N TYR A 39 -8.86 -21.83 12.62
CA TYR A 39 -10.15 -21.17 12.50
C TYR A 39 -10.20 -19.93 13.38
N VAL A 40 -10.80 -18.87 12.88
CA VAL A 40 -11.16 -17.68 13.64
C VAL A 40 -12.52 -17.14 13.18
N ASN A 41 -13.42 -16.90 14.14
CA ASN A 41 -14.63 -16.15 13.85
C ASN A 41 -14.25 -14.67 13.71
N GLY A 42 -14.21 -14.14 12.48
CA GLY A 42 -13.74 -12.78 12.28
C GLY A 42 -14.22 -12.15 11.00
N LYS A 43 -14.27 -10.85 11.00
CA LYS A 43 -14.67 -10.02 9.87
C LYS A 43 -13.56 -9.05 9.48
N VAL A 44 -13.39 -8.85 8.19
CA VAL A 44 -12.47 -7.86 7.64
C VAL A 44 -13.21 -6.55 7.44
N THR A 45 -12.71 -5.51 8.07
CA THR A 45 -13.20 -4.13 7.89
C THR A 45 -11.97 -3.22 7.80
N PRO A 46 -11.70 -2.63 6.62
CA PRO A 46 -10.57 -1.73 6.44
C PRO A 46 -10.57 -0.59 7.45
N ILE A 47 -9.39 -0.24 7.92
CA ILE A 47 -9.20 0.87 8.86
C ILE A 47 -8.88 2.17 8.14
N THR A 48 -9.11 3.29 8.81
CA THR A 48 -8.75 4.63 8.36
C THR A 48 -8.26 5.48 9.52
N HIS A 49 -7.91 6.73 9.28
CA HIS A 49 -7.62 7.71 10.32
C HIS A 49 -8.06 9.12 9.88
N SER A 50 -8.18 10.04 10.85
CA SER A 50 -8.73 11.38 10.63
C SER A 50 -7.97 12.25 9.63
N GLY A 51 -6.74 11.90 9.30
CA GLY A 51 -5.93 12.57 8.28
C GLY A 51 -6.28 12.17 6.84
N ILE A 52 -6.97 11.05 6.64
CA ILE A 52 -7.39 10.60 5.33
C ILE A 52 -8.71 11.26 4.97
N LYS A 53 -8.66 12.16 4.00
CA LYS A 53 -9.81 12.90 3.47
C LYS A 53 -9.90 12.73 1.98
N ASP A 54 -11.10 12.81 1.43
CA ASP A 54 -11.27 12.77 -0.02
C ASP A 54 -10.74 14.06 -0.66
N ASN A 55 -9.51 14.01 -1.17
CA ASN A 55 -8.84 15.06 -1.93
C ASN A 55 -8.62 14.61 -3.39
N ARG A 56 -9.36 13.60 -3.84
CA ARG A 56 -9.18 13.00 -5.16
C ARG A 56 -9.43 14.01 -6.27
N HIS A 57 -8.53 14.03 -7.23
CA HIS A 57 -8.66 14.87 -8.41
C HIS A 57 -8.05 14.18 -9.63
N ARG A 58 -8.39 14.70 -10.81
CA ARG A 58 -7.82 14.20 -12.07
C ARG A 58 -6.34 14.52 -12.12
N LYS A 59 -5.52 13.47 -12.26
CA LYS A 59 -4.07 13.59 -12.39
C LYS A 59 -3.68 13.84 -13.85
N ILE A 60 -2.63 14.63 -14.03
CA ILE A 60 -1.95 14.80 -15.33
C ILE A 60 -0.64 14.05 -15.27
N PHE A 61 -0.54 13.01 -16.09
CA PHE A 61 0.64 12.15 -16.16
C PHE A 61 1.62 12.67 -17.20
N ASP A 62 2.90 12.79 -16.80
CA ASP A 62 3.97 13.20 -17.72
C ASP A 62 4.24 12.10 -18.73
N ALA A 63 4.19 12.43 -20.03
CA ALA A 63 4.47 11.48 -21.11
C ALA A 63 5.95 11.11 -21.20
N ASN A 64 6.85 12.00 -20.78
CA ASN A 64 8.28 11.85 -20.96
C ASN A 64 8.96 11.09 -19.83
N ILE A 65 8.51 11.29 -18.56
CA ILE A 65 9.13 10.69 -17.39
C ILE A 65 8.08 10.15 -16.43
N LEU A 66 8.21 8.90 -16.02
CA LEU A 66 7.37 8.32 -14.97
C LEU A 66 7.87 8.76 -13.59
N ARG A 67 7.04 9.50 -12.86
CA ARG A 67 7.33 9.97 -11.51
C ARG A 67 6.83 8.93 -10.50
N ILE A 68 7.74 8.11 -10.01
CA ILE A 68 7.45 7.02 -9.06
C ILE A 68 7.66 7.57 -7.65
N GLY A 69 6.68 7.35 -6.75
CA GLY A 69 6.80 7.59 -5.31
C GLY A 69 7.07 6.30 -4.56
N PHE A 70 7.91 6.38 -3.53
CA PHE A 70 8.03 5.39 -2.46
C PHE A 70 7.91 6.13 -1.13
N ILE A 71 7.04 5.65 -0.23
CA ILE A 71 6.86 6.23 1.10
C ILE A 71 7.08 5.15 2.15
N GLY A 72 8.14 5.30 2.94
CA GLY A 72 8.51 4.36 3.99
C GLY A 72 9.88 4.66 4.57
N ASN A 73 10.18 4.04 5.70
CA ASN A 73 11.54 4.10 6.26
C ASN A 73 12.51 3.22 5.45
N ASP A 74 13.80 3.43 5.64
CA ASP A 74 14.88 2.72 4.91
C ASP A 74 15.05 1.24 5.34
N THR A 75 14.08 0.64 6.02
CA THR A 75 14.17 -0.77 6.39
C THR A 75 13.99 -1.66 5.17
N PRO A 76 14.78 -2.71 5.01
CA PRO A 76 14.68 -3.64 3.87
C PRO A 76 13.28 -4.23 3.70
N TYR A 77 12.56 -4.40 4.81
CA TYR A 77 11.21 -4.99 4.83
C TYR A 77 10.17 -4.20 4.04
N LYS A 78 10.37 -2.88 3.89
CA LYS A 78 9.49 -2.03 3.08
C LYS A 78 9.72 -2.18 1.58
N GLY A 79 10.75 -2.96 1.17
CA GLY A 79 10.97 -3.37 -0.20
C GLY A 79 11.62 -2.30 -1.08
N LEU A 80 12.16 -1.21 -0.53
CA LEU A 80 12.90 -0.23 -1.33
C LEU A 80 14.07 -0.87 -2.11
N PRO A 81 14.87 -1.81 -1.54
CA PRO A 81 15.92 -2.50 -2.29
C PRO A 81 15.37 -3.29 -3.49
N LEU A 82 14.21 -3.95 -3.34
CA LEU A 82 13.54 -4.67 -4.42
C LEU A 82 13.14 -3.70 -5.56
N LEU A 83 12.47 -2.59 -5.22
CA LEU A 83 12.09 -1.58 -6.21
C LEU A 83 13.30 -0.99 -6.94
N LEU A 84 14.36 -0.67 -6.21
CA LEU A 84 15.61 -0.17 -6.80
C LEU A 84 16.25 -1.19 -7.75
N ASN A 85 16.23 -2.47 -7.39
CA ASN A 85 16.75 -3.54 -8.23
C ASN A 85 15.97 -3.62 -9.56
N VAL A 86 14.65 -3.62 -9.50
CA VAL A 86 13.78 -3.61 -10.68
C VAL A 86 14.08 -2.40 -11.58
N LEU A 87 14.09 -1.20 -11.00
CA LEU A 87 14.29 0.03 -11.77
C LEU A 87 15.69 0.11 -12.43
N LYS A 88 16.72 -0.37 -11.73
CA LYS A 88 18.10 -0.39 -12.25
C LYS A 88 18.32 -1.40 -13.38
N GLN A 89 17.48 -2.43 -13.47
CA GLN A 89 17.53 -3.43 -14.55
C GLN A 89 16.71 -3.02 -15.79
N MET A 90 15.93 -1.95 -15.70
CA MET A 90 15.19 -1.44 -16.85
C MET A 90 16.12 -0.91 -17.94
N SER A 91 15.61 -0.89 -19.19
CA SER A 91 16.34 -0.34 -20.32
C SER A 91 16.86 1.08 -20.02
N GLU A 92 18.05 1.41 -20.52
CA GLU A 92 18.62 2.77 -20.44
C GLU A 92 17.72 3.82 -21.08
N THR A 93 16.84 3.42 -22.01
CA THR A 93 15.85 4.29 -22.64
C THR A 93 14.61 4.50 -21.79
N ALA A 94 14.43 3.72 -20.73
CA ALA A 94 13.29 3.85 -19.83
C ALA A 94 13.40 5.16 -19.02
N SER A 95 12.46 6.06 -19.22
CA SER A 95 12.45 7.36 -18.55
C SER A 95 11.61 7.32 -17.29
N TRP A 96 12.30 7.24 -16.14
CA TRP A 96 11.67 7.23 -14.82
C TRP A 96 12.47 8.06 -13.81
N ARG A 97 11.78 8.52 -12.78
CA ARG A 97 12.35 9.14 -11.58
C ARG A 97 11.71 8.53 -10.35
N LEU A 98 12.51 8.19 -9.35
CA LEU A 98 12.04 7.72 -8.05
C LEU A 98 12.26 8.79 -6.98
N ASP A 99 11.20 9.22 -6.34
CA ASP A 99 11.23 10.05 -5.13
C ASP A 99 10.94 9.18 -3.90
N VAL A 100 11.90 9.11 -2.96
CA VAL A 100 11.84 8.29 -1.74
C VAL A 100 11.60 9.18 -0.54
N TRP A 101 10.49 8.95 0.16
CA TRP A 101 10.05 9.73 1.32
C TRP A 101 10.05 8.89 2.60
N GLY A 102 10.34 9.50 3.75
CA GLY A 102 10.23 8.89 5.08
C GLY A 102 11.54 8.62 5.81
N GLY A 103 12.67 8.71 5.13
CA GLY A 103 13.99 8.44 5.70
C GLY A 103 14.98 9.58 5.52
N ARG A 104 16.14 9.25 4.98
CA ARG A 104 17.25 10.16 4.70
C ARG A 104 16.92 11.16 3.58
N THR A 105 17.80 12.14 3.40
CA THR A 105 17.82 13.06 2.26
C THR A 105 19.03 12.80 1.37
N GLY A 106 18.94 13.11 0.08
CA GLY A 106 20.07 12.99 -0.86
C GLY A 106 19.64 12.54 -2.26
N LYS A 107 20.63 12.24 -3.10
CA LYS A 107 20.45 11.74 -4.47
C LYS A 107 21.46 10.65 -4.77
N GLU A 108 21.08 9.60 -5.49
CA GLU A 108 22.03 8.63 -6.03
C GLU A 108 22.78 9.23 -7.24
N LYS A 109 24.10 8.96 -7.31
CA LYS A 109 24.95 9.60 -8.34
C LYS A 109 24.58 9.23 -9.79
N ASN A 110 24.23 7.96 -10.00
CA ASN A 110 24.07 7.38 -11.36
C ASN A 110 22.62 7.14 -11.76
N TYR A 111 21.64 7.47 -10.90
CA TYR A 111 20.23 7.20 -11.14
C TYR A 111 19.36 8.40 -10.77
N GLN A 112 18.18 8.44 -11.35
CA GLN A 112 17.17 9.45 -11.03
C GLN A 112 16.43 9.09 -9.70
N VAL A 113 17.19 8.83 -8.64
CA VAL A 113 16.66 8.47 -7.30
C VAL A 113 16.96 9.61 -6.34
N TYR A 114 15.90 10.15 -5.77
CA TYR A 114 15.95 11.30 -4.86
C TYR A 114 15.35 10.96 -3.51
N TYR A 115 16.14 11.03 -2.46
CA TYR A 115 15.69 10.88 -1.07
C TYR A 115 15.24 12.23 -0.55
N ARG A 116 13.95 12.34 -0.22
CA ARG A 116 13.27 13.60 0.11
C ARG A 116 13.14 13.87 1.60
N GLY A 117 13.51 12.89 2.45
CA GLY A 117 13.30 12.99 3.89
C GLY A 117 11.85 12.75 4.29
N LYS A 118 11.49 13.22 5.49
CA LYS A 118 10.13 13.13 6.01
C LYS A 118 9.26 14.26 5.47
N PHE A 119 7.97 14.05 5.46
CA PHE A 119 6.96 15.07 5.20
C PHE A 119 5.84 14.99 6.25
N ASP A 120 5.04 16.01 6.35
CA ASP A 120 3.91 16.15 7.27
C ASP A 120 2.59 16.33 6.51
N SER A 121 1.49 16.45 7.25
CA SER A 121 0.16 16.63 6.67
C SER A 121 0.00 17.93 5.86
N ILE A 122 0.81 18.97 6.14
CA ILE A 122 0.76 20.24 5.42
C ILE A 122 1.40 20.10 4.05
N SER A 123 2.50 19.36 3.97
CA SER A 123 3.25 19.11 2.74
C SER A 123 2.73 17.92 1.92
N ALA A 124 1.89 17.06 2.52
CA ALA A 124 1.34 15.86 1.88
C ALA A 124 0.68 16.11 0.51
N PRO A 125 -0.16 17.14 0.29
CA PRO A 125 -0.72 17.42 -1.02
C PRO A 125 0.35 17.58 -2.10
N ASN A 126 1.40 18.35 -1.82
CA ASN A 126 2.51 18.55 -2.74
C ASN A 126 3.32 17.29 -3.02
N VAL A 127 3.38 16.36 -2.05
CA VAL A 127 4.06 15.07 -2.20
C VAL A 127 3.29 14.19 -3.16
N TYR A 128 1.99 14.00 -2.93
CA TYR A 128 1.14 13.14 -3.78
C TYR A 128 0.90 13.75 -5.17
N ASP A 129 0.85 15.07 -5.31
CA ASP A 129 0.70 15.72 -6.61
C ASP A 129 1.92 15.53 -7.52
N LYS A 130 3.10 15.38 -6.94
CA LYS A 130 4.35 15.22 -7.70
C LYS A 130 4.64 13.80 -8.15
N MET A 131 3.84 12.81 -7.77
CA MET A 131 4.00 11.44 -8.22
C MET A 131 2.89 11.01 -9.18
N ASP A 132 3.25 10.17 -10.15
CA ASP A 132 2.31 9.55 -11.09
C ASP A 132 1.77 8.23 -10.52
N VAL A 133 2.61 7.53 -9.78
CA VAL A 133 2.28 6.25 -9.16
C VAL A 133 3.06 6.09 -7.85
N LEU A 134 2.38 5.62 -6.82
CA LEU A 134 3.03 5.15 -5.59
C LEU A 134 3.32 3.65 -5.72
N VAL A 135 4.54 3.23 -5.38
CA VAL A 135 4.88 1.79 -5.29
C VAL A 135 5.11 1.42 -3.83
N VAL A 136 4.38 0.41 -3.36
CA VAL A 136 4.47 -0.14 -1.99
C VAL A 136 4.92 -1.59 -2.05
N PRO A 137 6.23 -1.83 -2.23
CA PRO A 137 6.79 -3.15 -2.54
C PRO A 137 7.18 -3.93 -1.29
N SER A 138 6.39 -3.87 -0.23
CA SER A 138 6.72 -4.50 1.04
C SER A 138 6.94 -6.00 0.88
N ILE A 139 8.08 -6.50 1.37
CA ILE A 139 8.38 -7.93 1.45
C ILE A 139 7.91 -8.55 2.77
N TRP A 140 7.53 -7.69 3.71
CA TRP A 140 6.95 -8.05 4.99
C TRP A 140 5.43 -8.06 4.90
N LYS A 141 4.76 -8.99 5.58
CA LYS A 141 3.29 -8.97 5.72
C LYS A 141 2.89 -7.76 6.55
N GLU A 142 2.44 -6.71 5.88
CA GLU A 142 1.88 -5.53 6.52
C GLU A 142 0.40 -5.75 6.78
N THR A 143 -0.02 -5.51 8.01
CA THR A 143 -1.43 -5.68 8.37
C THR A 143 -2.36 -4.77 7.57
N PHE A 144 -1.90 -3.54 7.20
CA PHE A 144 -2.68 -2.65 6.36
C PHE A 144 -1.80 -1.87 5.37
N GLY A 145 -1.16 -0.76 5.78
CA GLY A 145 -0.37 0.12 4.91
C GLY A 145 -1.13 1.40 4.55
N PHE A 146 -1.26 2.33 5.51
CA PHE A 146 -2.01 3.58 5.35
C PHE A 146 -1.57 4.44 4.16
N VAL A 147 -0.31 4.39 3.78
CA VAL A 147 0.21 5.13 2.62
C VAL A 147 -0.52 4.81 1.31
N VAL A 148 -1.13 3.62 1.21
CA VAL A 148 -1.98 3.23 0.09
C VAL A 148 -3.25 4.07 0.07
N LEU A 149 -3.98 4.13 1.19
CA LEU A 149 -5.18 4.96 1.31
C LEU A 149 -4.88 6.45 1.14
N GLU A 150 -3.78 6.90 1.73
CA GLU A 150 -3.31 8.27 1.59
C GLU A 150 -3.12 8.63 0.11
N ALA A 151 -2.41 7.80 -0.67
CA ALA A 151 -2.20 8.03 -2.10
C ALA A 151 -3.51 8.02 -2.90
N LEU A 152 -4.37 7.03 -2.65
CA LEU A 152 -5.68 6.93 -3.29
C LEU A 152 -6.55 8.15 -2.98
N SER A 153 -6.45 8.71 -1.77
CA SER A 153 -7.21 9.90 -1.34
C SER A 153 -6.83 11.17 -2.10
N TYR A 154 -5.69 11.18 -2.80
CA TYR A 154 -5.26 12.23 -3.73
C TYR A 154 -5.42 11.83 -5.21
N GLY A 155 -6.06 10.70 -5.49
CA GLY A 155 -6.22 10.21 -6.85
C GLY A 155 -4.97 9.56 -7.45
N VAL A 156 -3.95 9.27 -6.64
CA VAL A 156 -2.71 8.65 -7.10
C VAL A 156 -2.89 7.14 -7.26
N PRO A 157 -2.66 6.56 -8.45
CA PRO A 157 -2.56 5.13 -8.65
C PRO A 157 -1.50 4.48 -7.75
N VAL A 158 -1.80 3.28 -7.25
CA VAL A 158 -0.89 2.55 -6.35
C VAL A 158 -0.58 1.17 -6.89
N ILE A 159 0.71 0.85 -7.01
CA ILE A 159 1.20 -0.51 -7.21
C ILE A 159 1.57 -1.06 -5.83
N VAL A 160 1.05 -2.22 -5.48
CA VAL A 160 1.20 -2.79 -4.15
C VAL A 160 1.58 -4.28 -4.23
N SER A 161 2.49 -4.72 -3.34
CA SER A 161 2.74 -6.16 -3.21
C SER A 161 1.57 -6.86 -2.52
N ASP A 162 1.40 -8.14 -2.76
CA ASP A 162 0.35 -8.94 -2.13
C ASP A 162 0.57 -9.17 -0.62
N ASN A 163 1.72 -8.76 -0.09
CA ASN A 163 2.00 -8.75 1.34
C ASN A 163 1.34 -7.59 2.09
N VAL A 164 0.88 -6.55 1.40
CA VAL A 164 0.30 -5.35 2.02
C VAL A 164 -1.21 -5.52 2.15
N GLY A 165 -1.75 -5.35 3.37
CA GLY A 165 -3.18 -5.55 3.61
C GLY A 165 -4.08 -4.60 2.83
N ALA A 166 -3.67 -3.35 2.63
CA ALA A 166 -4.43 -2.39 1.82
C ALA A 166 -4.50 -2.76 0.32
N LYS A 167 -3.89 -3.86 -0.14
CA LYS A 167 -4.15 -4.43 -1.47
C LYS A 167 -5.63 -4.69 -1.70
N ASP A 168 -6.37 -5.03 -0.64
CA ASP A 168 -7.81 -5.29 -0.73
C ASP A 168 -8.58 -4.05 -1.21
N VAL A 169 -8.08 -2.86 -0.85
CA VAL A 169 -8.61 -1.59 -1.35
C VAL A 169 -8.18 -1.36 -2.80
N VAL A 170 -6.91 -1.61 -3.15
CA VAL A 170 -6.41 -1.47 -4.53
C VAL A 170 -7.16 -2.39 -5.48
N ARG A 171 -7.46 -3.62 -5.06
CA ARG A 171 -8.23 -4.61 -5.84
C ARG A 171 -9.58 -4.08 -6.30
N GLN A 172 -10.25 -3.25 -5.51
CA GLN A 172 -11.54 -2.64 -5.86
C GLN A 172 -11.44 -1.70 -7.08
N TYR A 173 -10.28 -1.11 -7.28
CA TYR A 173 -10.01 -0.22 -8.40
C TYR A 173 -9.38 -0.96 -9.57
N ASN A 174 -8.29 -1.71 -9.33
CA ASN A 174 -7.60 -2.42 -10.40
C ASN A 174 -6.65 -3.52 -9.86
N GLU A 175 -7.05 -4.77 -10.00
CA GLU A 175 -6.28 -5.92 -9.52
C GLU A 175 -4.91 -6.07 -10.20
N LYS A 176 -4.75 -5.59 -11.44
CA LYS A 176 -3.47 -5.64 -12.17
C LYS A 176 -2.35 -4.85 -11.50
N PHE A 177 -2.69 -3.95 -10.56
CA PHE A 177 -1.72 -3.17 -9.79
C PHE A 177 -1.27 -3.87 -8.49
N ILE A 178 -1.66 -5.13 -8.29
CA ILE A 178 -1.17 -5.99 -7.21
C ILE A 178 -0.17 -6.98 -7.82
N PHE A 179 1.04 -7.04 -7.27
CA PHE A 179 2.07 -7.95 -7.73
C PHE A 179 2.51 -8.93 -6.64
N THR A 180 2.93 -10.13 -7.05
CA THR A 180 3.39 -11.22 -6.18
C THR A 180 4.88 -11.49 -6.31
N SER A 181 5.51 -11.01 -7.39
CA SER A 181 6.91 -11.24 -7.69
C SER A 181 7.61 -10.00 -8.26
N GLU A 182 8.94 -9.97 -8.14
CA GLU A 182 9.78 -8.93 -8.74
C GLU A 182 9.59 -8.86 -10.27
N SER A 183 9.40 -10.01 -10.91
CA SER A 183 9.13 -10.12 -12.33
C SER A 183 7.82 -9.43 -12.73
N GLU A 184 6.74 -9.65 -11.98
CA GLU A 184 5.46 -8.98 -12.22
C GLU A 184 5.56 -7.47 -12.03
N LEU A 185 6.25 -7.01 -10.99
CA LEU A 185 6.51 -5.59 -10.80
C LEU A 185 7.28 -4.99 -11.98
N SER A 186 8.31 -5.69 -12.47
CA SER A 186 9.10 -5.26 -13.62
C SER A 186 8.24 -5.11 -14.88
N VAL A 187 7.42 -6.11 -15.19
CA VAL A 187 6.49 -6.08 -16.33
C VAL A 187 5.53 -4.91 -16.21
N LEU A 188 4.87 -4.76 -15.07
CA LEU A 188 3.89 -3.70 -14.84
C LEU A 188 4.51 -2.30 -14.98
N LEU A 189 5.70 -2.08 -14.41
CA LEU A 189 6.39 -0.80 -14.54
C LEU A 189 6.82 -0.52 -16.00
N ASN A 190 7.27 -1.53 -16.74
CA ASN A 190 7.57 -1.39 -18.16
C ASN A 190 6.31 -1.04 -18.97
N ASP A 191 5.20 -1.71 -18.72
CA ASP A 191 3.93 -1.40 -19.38
C ASP A 191 3.50 0.05 -19.13
N ILE A 192 3.60 0.51 -17.90
CA ILE A 192 3.27 1.90 -17.51
C ILE A 192 4.25 2.91 -18.15
N ILE A 193 5.53 2.58 -18.24
CA ILE A 193 6.52 3.45 -18.88
C ILE A 193 6.22 3.58 -20.38
N ASN A 194 5.76 2.54 -21.02
CA ASN A 194 5.43 2.55 -22.44
C ASN A 194 4.04 3.11 -22.74
N ASP A 195 3.08 2.92 -21.82
CA ASP A 195 1.70 3.36 -21.99
C ASP A 195 1.12 3.98 -20.70
N ARG A 196 1.12 5.30 -20.63
CA ARG A 196 0.51 6.06 -19.51
C ARG A 196 -1.00 5.92 -19.41
N SER A 197 -1.66 5.38 -20.45
CA SER A 197 -3.12 5.18 -20.41
C SER A 197 -3.56 4.26 -19.28
N LEU A 198 -2.68 3.37 -18.82
CA LEU A 198 -2.93 2.51 -17.67
C LEU A 198 -3.14 3.34 -16.38
N LEU A 199 -2.31 4.37 -16.16
CA LEU A 199 -2.45 5.27 -15.01
C LEU A 199 -3.67 6.17 -15.15
N VAL A 200 -3.95 6.66 -16.36
CA VAL A 200 -5.15 7.47 -16.64
C VAL A 200 -6.41 6.68 -16.27
N LYS A 201 -6.52 5.45 -16.75
CA LYS A 201 -7.65 4.56 -16.45
C LYS A 201 -7.77 4.28 -14.96
N PHE A 202 -6.65 4.04 -14.28
CA PHE A 202 -6.69 3.81 -12.84
C PHE A 202 -7.14 5.08 -12.08
N ASN A 203 -6.62 6.26 -12.41
CA ASN A 203 -7.07 7.50 -11.80
C ASN A 203 -8.57 7.73 -12.05
N GLU A 204 -9.06 7.46 -13.26
CA GLU A 204 -10.50 7.53 -13.57
C GLU A 204 -11.32 6.55 -12.70
N GLN A 205 -10.84 5.33 -12.50
CA GLN A 205 -11.49 4.37 -11.60
C GLN A 205 -11.51 4.88 -10.14
N ILE A 206 -10.40 5.47 -9.66
CA ILE A 206 -10.35 6.07 -8.32
C ILE A 206 -11.41 7.20 -8.20
N LEU A 207 -11.58 8.03 -9.22
CA LEU A 207 -12.52 9.15 -9.19
C LEU A 207 -13.99 8.71 -9.30
N ASN A 208 -14.26 7.65 -10.06
CA ASN A 208 -15.62 7.19 -10.33
C ASN A 208 -16.23 6.37 -9.20
N LEU A 209 -15.42 5.71 -8.38
CA LEU A 209 -15.91 4.97 -7.24
C LEU A 209 -16.21 5.91 -6.06
N GLU A 210 -17.28 5.62 -5.33
CA GLU A 210 -17.60 6.33 -4.10
C GLU A 210 -16.47 6.19 -3.08
N TRP A 211 -16.08 7.31 -2.46
CA TRP A 211 -15.09 7.28 -1.39
C TRP A 211 -15.73 6.82 -0.08
N LYS A 212 -15.35 5.63 0.37
CA LYS A 212 -15.90 4.98 1.58
C LYS A 212 -14.82 4.70 2.64
N HIS A 213 -13.89 5.64 2.78
CA HIS A 213 -12.76 5.52 3.71
C HIS A 213 -12.67 6.69 4.69
N SER A 214 -13.79 7.39 4.94
CA SER A 214 -13.86 8.40 5.99
C SER A 214 -13.92 7.77 7.37
N MET A 215 -13.69 8.57 8.42
CA MET A 215 -13.89 8.13 9.80
C MET A 215 -15.35 7.79 10.10
N GLU A 216 -16.29 8.49 9.46
CA GLU A 216 -17.73 8.27 9.56
C GLU A 216 -18.09 6.90 8.96
N ASP A 217 -17.59 6.59 7.76
CA ASP A 217 -17.80 5.29 7.10
C ASP A 217 -17.25 4.15 7.97
N HIS A 218 -16.05 4.34 8.49
CA HIS A 218 -15.41 3.35 9.36
C HIS A 218 -16.23 3.12 10.64
N ALA A 219 -16.65 4.18 11.30
CA ALA A 219 -17.46 4.09 12.51
C ALA A 219 -18.80 3.35 12.25
N GLN A 220 -19.47 3.64 11.13
CA GLN A 220 -20.70 2.94 10.74
C GLN A 220 -20.44 1.45 10.47
N ASN A 221 -19.32 1.10 9.83
CA ASN A 221 -18.96 -0.29 9.59
C ASN A 221 -18.67 -1.05 10.89
N ILE A 222 -18.03 -0.39 11.86
CA ILE A 222 -17.77 -0.97 13.18
C ILE A 222 -19.08 -1.16 13.97
N ILE A 223 -20.00 -0.19 13.94
CA ILE A 223 -21.33 -0.33 14.56
C ILE A 223 -22.06 -1.55 13.98
N LYS A 224 -22.13 -1.67 12.65
CA LYS A 224 -22.75 -2.82 11.99
C LYS A 224 -22.07 -4.15 12.36
N LEU A 225 -20.74 -4.15 12.56
CA LEU A 225 -20.02 -5.32 13.04
C LEU A 225 -20.52 -5.74 14.42
N TYR A 226 -20.60 -4.79 15.39
CA TYR A 226 -21.08 -5.08 16.73
C TYR A 226 -22.55 -5.52 16.76
N GLU A 227 -23.40 -4.94 15.93
CA GLU A 227 -24.82 -5.34 15.82
C GLU A 227 -25.02 -6.74 15.23
N SER A 228 -23.99 -7.32 14.62
CA SER A 228 -24.04 -8.62 13.94
C SER A 228 -23.44 -9.78 14.74
N ILE A 229 -22.93 -9.50 15.95
CA ILE A 229 -22.39 -10.47 16.92
C ILE A 229 -23.46 -10.80 17.93
#